data_39975942d2e392436066494ebd439b92
#
_entry.id   39975942d2e392436066494ebd439b92
#
_cell.length_a   1.000
_cell.length_b   1.000
_cell.length_c   1.000
_cell.angle_alpha   90.00
_cell.angle_beta   90.00
_cell.angle_gamma   90.00
#
_symmetry.space_group_name_H-M   'P 1'
#
loop_
_entity.id
_entity.type
_entity.pdbx_description
1 polymer ?
#
loop_
_entity_poly.entity_id
_entity_poly.type
_entity_poly.pdbx_seq_one_letter_code
_entity_poly.pdbx_strand_id
1 'polypeptide(L)'
;MSIETQQELATEFVREVVARFGIDATTTARTTEDVGIYICVDGENLGFLVGPKGATVEALQELTRTVVQRHTEEHTSRIVVDVGGYRERRAAALRQFVLEAAADVLRTGASEALEPMSPSDRKVVHDTVNDLEGLETTSEGLEPRRYVIIRPAPAPSAEESSISSMEDGDDRSGEPADLS
;
A
#
# COMPACT_ATOMS: atom_id res chain seq x y z
N MET A 1 0.80 -20.54 -18.19
CA MET A 1 -0.66 -20.56 -17.92
C MET A 1 -1.22 -19.17 -18.14
N SER A 2 -2.34 -18.99 -18.88
CA SER A 2 -2.91 -17.68 -19.14
C SER A 2 -3.49 -17.03 -17.87
N ILE A 3 -3.72 -15.70 -17.90
CA ILE A 3 -4.29 -14.98 -16.74
C ILE A 3 -5.72 -15.43 -16.43
N GLU A 4 -6.49 -15.79 -17.45
CA GLU A 4 -7.85 -16.33 -17.31
C GLU A 4 -7.84 -17.64 -16.55
N THR A 5 -6.93 -18.56 -16.91
CA THR A 5 -6.79 -19.86 -16.22
C THR A 5 -6.32 -19.66 -14.78
N GLN A 6 -5.42 -18.69 -14.53
CA GLN A 6 -5.01 -18.33 -13.17
C GLN A 6 -6.19 -17.79 -12.36
N GLN A 7 -7.02 -16.95 -12.99
CA GLN A 7 -8.23 -16.40 -12.36
C GLN A 7 -9.24 -17.50 -12.01
N GLU A 8 -9.51 -18.42 -12.92
CA GLU A 8 -10.42 -19.54 -12.69
C GLU A 8 -9.94 -20.41 -11.52
N LEU A 9 -8.66 -20.81 -11.53
CA LEU A 9 -8.07 -21.61 -10.45
C LEU A 9 -8.12 -20.90 -9.10
N ALA A 10 -7.76 -19.61 -9.07
CA ALA A 10 -7.77 -18.82 -7.85
C ALA A 10 -9.20 -18.66 -7.30
N THR A 11 -10.16 -18.39 -8.18
CA THR A 11 -11.58 -18.21 -7.81
C THR A 11 -12.17 -19.49 -7.27
N GLU A 12 -11.90 -20.62 -7.93
CA GLU A 12 -12.38 -21.93 -7.48
C GLU A 12 -11.82 -22.30 -6.12
N PHE A 13 -10.52 -22.10 -5.91
CA PHE A 13 -9.88 -22.33 -4.62
C PHE A 13 -10.54 -21.52 -3.50
N VAL A 14 -10.72 -20.19 -3.70
CA VAL A 14 -11.38 -19.32 -2.71
C VAL A 14 -12.81 -19.79 -2.44
N ARG A 15 -13.58 -20.11 -3.49
CA ARG A 15 -14.95 -20.61 -3.38
C ARG A 15 -15.04 -21.90 -2.54
N GLU A 16 -14.15 -22.85 -2.81
CA GLU A 16 -14.11 -24.09 -2.04
C GLU A 16 -13.77 -23.86 -0.57
N VAL A 17 -12.78 -22.99 -0.27
CA VAL A 17 -12.41 -22.65 1.11
C VAL A 17 -13.61 -22.03 1.82
N VAL A 18 -14.26 -21.03 1.23
CA VAL A 18 -15.44 -20.36 1.81
C VAL A 18 -16.57 -21.35 2.08
N ALA A 19 -16.85 -22.24 1.11
CA ALA A 19 -17.89 -23.26 1.26
C ALA A 19 -17.58 -24.24 2.40
N ARG A 20 -16.31 -24.64 2.60
CA ARG A 20 -15.90 -25.53 3.69
C ARG A 20 -16.03 -24.91 5.08
N PHE A 21 -16.01 -23.58 5.17
CA PHE A 21 -16.33 -22.87 6.41
C PHE A 21 -17.84 -22.81 6.69
N GLY A 22 -18.69 -23.31 5.77
CA GLY A 22 -20.15 -23.26 5.91
C GLY A 22 -20.72 -21.85 5.81
N ILE A 23 -20.02 -20.93 5.15
CA ILE A 23 -20.44 -19.54 4.97
C ILE A 23 -21.17 -19.44 3.65
N ASP A 24 -22.39 -18.91 3.69
CA ASP A 24 -23.16 -18.58 2.50
C ASP A 24 -22.66 -17.24 1.91
N ALA A 25 -21.79 -17.35 0.90
CA ALA A 25 -21.20 -16.21 0.25
C ALA A 25 -21.01 -16.45 -1.24
N THR A 26 -21.08 -15.38 -2.00
CA THR A 26 -20.82 -15.36 -3.43
C THR A 26 -19.35 -14.96 -3.67
N THR A 27 -18.66 -15.76 -4.48
CA THR A 27 -17.29 -15.47 -4.90
C THR A 27 -17.30 -15.05 -6.36
N THR A 28 -16.82 -13.85 -6.64
CA THR A 28 -16.65 -13.28 -7.99
C THR A 28 -15.21 -12.89 -8.22
N ALA A 29 -14.77 -12.85 -9.48
CA ALA A 29 -13.43 -12.40 -9.81
C ALA A 29 -13.42 -11.51 -11.05
N ARG A 30 -12.48 -10.60 -11.10
CA ARG A 30 -12.21 -9.74 -12.24
C ARG A 30 -10.70 -9.58 -12.44
N THR A 31 -10.28 -9.41 -13.68
CA THR A 31 -8.91 -9.02 -14.01
C THR A 31 -8.88 -7.53 -14.34
N THR A 32 -7.89 -6.82 -13.80
CA THR A 32 -7.63 -5.41 -14.09
C THR A 32 -6.14 -5.24 -14.41
N GLU A 33 -5.80 -4.27 -15.27
CA GLU A 33 -4.40 -4.00 -15.65
C GLU A 33 -3.55 -3.59 -14.46
N ASP A 34 -4.11 -2.79 -13.52
CA ASP A 34 -3.38 -2.26 -12.37
C ASP A 34 -3.19 -3.27 -11.24
N VAL A 35 -4.18 -4.14 -11.00
CA VAL A 35 -4.22 -5.00 -9.81
C VAL A 35 -3.92 -6.46 -10.15
N GLY A 36 -4.12 -6.89 -11.40
CA GLY A 36 -4.12 -8.30 -11.80
C GLY A 36 -5.46 -8.95 -11.49
N ILE A 37 -5.46 -10.09 -10.81
CA ILE A 37 -6.67 -10.84 -10.45
C ILE A 37 -7.21 -10.32 -9.11
N TYR A 38 -8.45 -9.84 -9.13
CA TYR A 38 -9.16 -9.36 -7.94
C TYR A 38 -10.37 -10.24 -7.65
N ILE A 39 -10.36 -10.90 -6.49
CA ILE A 39 -11.41 -11.84 -6.06
C ILE A 39 -12.19 -11.20 -4.93
N CYS A 40 -13.51 -11.08 -5.09
CA CYS A 40 -14.43 -10.59 -4.07
C CYS A 40 -15.22 -11.75 -3.49
N VAL A 41 -15.36 -11.77 -2.17
CA VAL A 41 -16.24 -12.66 -1.42
C VAL A 41 -17.29 -11.79 -0.75
N ASP A 42 -18.55 -11.90 -1.19
CA ASP A 42 -19.68 -11.10 -0.70
C ASP A 42 -20.73 -12.00 -0.07
N GLY A 43 -21.26 -11.58 1.07
CA GLY A 43 -22.26 -12.34 1.83
C GLY A 43 -22.50 -11.77 3.21
N GLU A 44 -23.19 -12.53 4.04
CA GLU A 44 -23.43 -12.15 5.44
C GLU A 44 -22.43 -12.83 6.38
N ASN A 45 -22.21 -12.21 7.54
CA ASN A 45 -21.38 -12.77 8.64
C ASN A 45 -19.95 -13.13 8.25
N LEU A 46 -19.33 -12.36 7.33
CA LEU A 46 -17.99 -12.60 6.80
C LEU A 46 -16.86 -12.32 7.79
N GLY A 47 -17.15 -11.86 9.01
CA GLY A 47 -16.15 -11.47 10.01
C GLY A 47 -15.10 -12.54 10.31
N PHE A 48 -15.48 -13.81 10.26
CA PHE A 48 -14.58 -14.95 10.46
C PHE A 48 -13.55 -15.07 9.31
N LEU A 49 -13.96 -14.81 8.08
CA LEU A 49 -13.07 -14.80 6.91
C LEU A 49 -12.14 -13.58 6.88
N VAL A 50 -12.54 -12.49 7.51
CA VAL A 50 -11.68 -11.32 7.69
C VAL A 50 -10.63 -11.59 8.77
N GLY A 51 -11.08 -12.06 9.93
CA GLY A 51 -10.24 -12.30 11.10
C GLY A 51 -9.73 -11.03 11.79
N PRO A 52 -8.99 -11.18 12.91
CA PRO A 52 -8.42 -10.05 13.64
C PRO A 52 -7.48 -9.22 12.75
N LYS A 53 -7.74 -7.93 12.62
CA LYS A 53 -6.95 -6.99 11.79
C LYS A 53 -6.74 -7.46 10.34
N GLY A 54 -7.63 -8.32 9.80
CA GLY A 54 -7.50 -8.84 8.44
C GLY A 54 -6.61 -10.08 8.28
N ALA A 55 -6.15 -10.68 9.38
CA ALA A 55 -5.19 -11.79 9.32
C ALA A 55 -5.71 -13.01 8.54
N THR A 56 -7.01 -13.32 8.64
CA THR A 56 -7.58 -14.47 7.92
C THR A 56 -7.67 -14.20 6.41
N VAL A 57 -8.11 -13.03 6.01
CA VAL A 57 -8.17 -12.69 4.56
C VAL A 57 -6.78 -12.59 3.94
N GLU A 58 -5.77 -12.15 4.68
CA GLU A 58 -4.37 -12.15 4.22
C GLU A 58 -3.82 -13.56 4.06
N ALA A 59 -4.09 -14.45 5.03
CA ALA A 59 -3.71 -15.86 4.94
C ALA A 59 -4.42 -16.56 3.76
N LEU A 60 -5.70 -16.30 3.54
CA LEU A 60 -6.44 -16.81 2.40
C LEU A 60 -5.83 -16.35 1.07
N GLN A 61 -5.47 -15.07 0.97
CA GLN A 61 -4.79 -14.54 -0.22
C GLN A 61 -3.45 -15.22 -0.47
N GLU A 62 -2.63 -15.40 0.57
CA GLU A 62 -1.32 -16.04 0.43
C GLU A 62 -1.44 -17.52 0.03
N LEU A 63 -2.40 -18.25 0.59
CA LEU A 63 -2.71 -19.61 0.17
C LEU A 63 -3.17 -19.66 -1.28
N THR A 64 -4.06 -18.75 -1.70
CA THR A 64 -4.54 -18.65 -3.07
C THR A 64 -3.38 -18.41 -4.03
N ARG A 65 -2.49 -17.48 -3.70
CA ARG A 65 -1.28 -17.20 -4.48
C ARG A 65 -0.39 -18.43 -4.60
N THR A 66 -0.17 -19.13 -3.49
CA THR A 66 0.66 -20.35 -3.46
C THR A 66 0.08 -21.47 -4.31
N VAL A 67 -1.25 -21.65 -4.29
CA VAL A 67 -1.93 -22.65 -5.13
C VAL A 67 -1.74 -22.31 -6.62
N VAL A 68 -1.99 -21.09 -7.02
CA VAL A 68 -1.79 -20.66 -8.41
C VAL A 68 -0.33 -20.79 -8.82
N GLN A 69 0.60 -20.38 -7.98
CA GLN A 69 2.03 -20.45 -8.25
C GLN A 69 2.53 -21.88 -8.50
N ARG A 70 1.99 -22.87 -7.78
CA ARG A 70 2.34 -24.29 -7.98
C ARG A 70 1.90 -24.84 -9.33
N HIS A 71 0.92 -24.24 -9.97
CA HIS A 71 0.39 -24.64 -11.26
C HIS A 71 0.93 -23.78 -12.42
N THR A 72 1.75 -22.76 -12.10
CA THR A 72 2.27 -21.80 -13.07
C THR A 72 3.79 -21.94 -13.15
N GLU A 73 4.33 -22.27 -14.32
CA GLU A 73 5.77 -22.48 -14.51
C GLU A 73 6.56 -21.17 -14.68
N GLU A 74 5.91 -20.07 -15.06
CA GLU A 74 6.56 -18.79 -15.38
C GLU A 74 6.14 -17.66 -14.42
N HIS A 75 5.17 -16.85 -14.83
CA HIS A 75 4.75 -15.66 -14.08
C HIS A 75 3.40 -15.87 -13.43
N THR A 76 3.33 -15.70 -12.12
CA THR A 76 2.06 -15.64 -11.41
C THR A 76 1.58 -14.19 -11.38
N SER A 77 0.37 -13.94 -11.87
CA SER A 77 -0.30 -12.65 -11.78
C SER A 77 -0.48 -12.23 -10.32
N ARG A 78 -0.48 -10.93 -10.07
CA ARG A 78 -0.84 -10.44 -8.74
C ARG A 78 -2.26 -10.85 -8.41
N ILE A 79 -2.46 -11.44 -7.24
CA ILE A 79 -3.77 -11.89 -6.76
C ILE A 79 -4.12 -11.09 -5.51
N VAL A 80 -5.31 -10.51 -5.50
CA VAL A 80 -5.88 -9.80 -4.35
C VAL A 80 -7.20 -10.47 -4.00
N VAL A 81 -7.36 -10.83 -2.73
CA VAL A 81 -8.62 -11.34 -2.17
C VAL A 81 -9.19 -10.28 -1.26
N ASP A 82 -10.45 -9.92 -1.47
CA ASP A 82 -11.20 -9.02 -0.60
C ASP A 82 -12.47 -9.70 -0.09
N VAL A 83 -12.79 -9.48 1.15
CA VAL A 83 -13.94 -10.07 1.83
C VAL A 83 -14.85 -8.96 2.31
N GLY A 84 -16.02 -8.85 1.69
CA GLY A 84 -17.04 -7.88 2.04
C GLY A 84 -16.57 -6.43 2.01
N GLY A 85 -15.62 -6.05 1.14
CA GLY A 85 -15.07 -4.68 1.09
C GLY A 85 -14.23 -4.31 2.32
N TYR A 86 -13.66 -5.30 3.01
CA TYR A 86 -12.86 -5.08 4.22
C TYR A 86 -11.66 -4.16 3.96
N ARG A 87 -10.97 -4.35 2.82
CA ARG A 87 -9.74 -3.61 2.51
C ARG A 87 -9.95 -2.11 2.44
N GLU A 88 -11.03 -1.68 1.79
CA GLU A 88 -11.35 -0.26 1.65
C GLU A 88 -11.72 0.35 3.00
N ARG A 89 -12.61 -0.32 3.78
CA ARG A 89 -12.98 0.15 5.12
C ARG A 89 -11.79 0.19 6.06
N ARG A 90 -10.91 -0.79 6.01
CA ARG A 90 -9.68 -0.83 6.81
C ARG A 90 -8.75 0.31 6.45
N ALA A 91 -8.52 0.54 5.16
CA ALA A 91 -7.66 1.62 4.69
C ALA A 91 -8.22 3.00 5.09
N ALA A 92 -9.53 3.21 4.99
CA ALA A 92 -10.17 4.47 5.39
C ALA A 92 -10.01 4.74 6.90
N ALA A 93 -10.30 3.74 7.74
CA ALA A 93 -10.12 3.86 9.19
C ALA A 93 -8.66 4.09 9.58
N LEU A 94 -7.72 3.41 8.89
CA LEU A 94 -6.29 3.57 9.15
C LEU A 94 -5.79 4.96 8.75
N ARG A 95 -6.23 5.50 7.59
CA ARG A 95 -5.89 6.87 7.19
C ARG A 95 -6.32 7.90 8.23
N GLN A 96 -7.55 7.79 8.73
CA GLN A 96 -8.03 8.69 9.77
C GLN A 96 -7.17 8.61 11.03
N PHE A 97 -6.86 7.43 11.52
CA PHE A 97 -5.98 7.23 12.66
C PHE A 97 -4.58 7.82 12.44
N VAL A 98 -4.00 7.61 11.25
CA VAL A 98 -2.68 8.15 10.89
C VAL A 98 -2.68 9.67 10.86
N LEU A 99 -3.74 10.31 10.37
CA LEU A 99 -3.85 11.78 10.36
C LEU A 99 -3.86 12.35 11.79
N GLU A 100 -4.54 11.67 12.73
CA GLU A 100 -4.56 12.07 14.14
C GLU A 100 -3.15 11.92 14.77
N ALA A 101 -2.49 10.77 14.57
CA ALA A 101 -1.13 10.52 15.04
C ALA A 101 -0.11 11.51 14.43
N ALA A 102 -0.22 11.78 13.13
CA ALA A 102 0.62 12.75 12.42
C ALA A 102 0.48 14.17 13.00
N ALA A 103 -0.74 14.60 13.31
CA ALA A 103 -0.99 15.90 13.95
C ALA A 103 -0.33 15.98 15.35
N ASP A 104 -0.36 14.90 16.12
CA ASP A 104 0.28 14.82 17.42
C ASP A 104 1.83 14.86 17.30
N VAL A 105 2.42 14.16 16.33
CA VAL A 105 3.84 14.22 16.04
C VAL A 105 4.27 15.65 15.66
N LEU A 106 3.55 16.33 14.78
CA LEU A 106 3.83 17.72 14.41
C LEU A 106 3.74 18.67 15.59
N ARG A 107 2.74 18.49 16.45
CA ARG A 107 2.51 19.35 17.63
C ARG A 107 3.56 19.14 18.71
N THR A 108 4.00 17.91 18.96
CA THR A 108 4.91 17.56 20.06
C THR A 108 6.37 17.51 19.65
N GLY A 109 6.66 17.32 18.38
CA GLY A 109 8.01 17.03 17.86
C GLY A 109 8.54 15.64 18.23
N ALA A 110 7.73 14.81 18.88
CA ALA A 110 8.11 13.46 19.29
C ALA A 110 7.69 12.44 18.23
N SER A 111 8.56 11.46 17.97
CA SER A 111 8.23 10.34 17.07
C SER A 111 7.19 9.41 17.71
N GLU A 112 6.30 8.85 16.91
CA GLU A 112 5.30 7.88 17.32
C GLU A 112 5.48 6.55 16.60
N ALA A 113 5.57 5.46 17.36
CA ALA A 113 5.63 4.10 16.84
C ALA A 113 4.23 3.49 16.86
N LEU A 114 3.73 3.10 15.68
CA LEU A 114 2.44 2.47 15.54
C LEU A 114 2.50 0.98 15.91
N GLU A 115 1.34 0.36 16.12
CA GLU A 115 1.29 -1.09 16.35
C GLU A 115 1.76 -1.88 15.12
N PRO A 116 2.29 -3.12 15.33
CA PRO A 116 2.59 -4.03 14.23
C PRO A 116 1.38 -4.25 13.32
N MET A 117 1.61 -4.18 12.02
CA MET A 117 0.57 -4.28 11.01
C MET A 117 1.08 -4.95 9.73
N SER A 118 0.15 -5.37 8.88
CA SER A 118 0.44 -6.03 7.61
C SER A 118 1.18 -5.14 6.62
N PRO A 119 1.85 -5.71 5.60
CA PRO A 119 2.49 -4.94 4.53
C PRO A 119 1.52 -4.00 3.80
N SER A 120 0.27 -4.41 3.61
CA SER A 120 -0.77 -3.58 2.99
C SER A 120 -1.15 -2.38 3.86
N ASP A 121 -1.32 -2.59 5.17
CA ASP A 121 -1.60 -1.53 6.12
C ASP A 121 -0.41 -0.54 6.22
N ARG A 122 0.84 -1.06 6.29
CA ARG A 122 2.03 -0.19 6.31
C ARG A 122 2.13 0.69 5.07
N LYS A 123 1.75 0.15 3.90
CA LYS A 123 1.68 0.97 2.69
C LYS A 123 0.69 2.12 2.83
N VAL A 124 -0.51 1.88 3.38
CA VAL A 124 -1.49 2.94 3.64
C VAL A 124 -0.93 4.02 4.56
N VAL A 125 -0.20 3.63 5.61
CA VAL A 125 0.45 4.59 6.53
C VAL A 125 1.47 5.44 5.79
N HIS A 126 2.39 4.80 5.05
CA HIS A 126 3.43 5.51 4.29
C HIS A 126 2.81 6.47 3.26
N ASP A 127 1.84 6.00 2.47
CA ASP A 127 1.17 6.82 1.46
C ASP A 127 0.47 8.03 2.13
N THR A 128 -0.23 7.81 3.26
CA THR A 128 -0.93 8.89 3.98
C THR A 128 0.02 9.94 4.53
N VAL A 129 1.15 9.54 5.10
CA VAL A 129 2.13 10.50 5.68
C VAL A 129 2.93 11.19 4.59
N ASN A 130 3.21 10.54 3.46
CA ASN A 130 3.90 11.15 2.33
C ASN A 130 3.11 12.33 1.70
N ASP A 131 1.78 12.36 1.89
CA ASP A 131 0.94 13.48 1.47
C ASP A 131 0.98 14.66 2.47
N LEU A 132 1.71 14.54 3.59
CA LEU A 132 1.84 15.54 4.64
C LEU A 132 3.23 16.15 4.67
N GLU A 133 3.32 17.48 4.78
CA GLU A 133 4.59 18.18 4.92
C GLU A 133 5.17 18.07 6.34
N GLY A 134 6.49 18.04 6.43
CA GLY A 134 7.20 18.06 7.71
C GLY A 134 7.23 16.73 8.48
N LEU A 135 6.82 15.65 7.85
CA LEU A 135 6.83 14.30 8.41
C LEU A 135 7.55 13.31 7.50
N GLU A 136 8.09 12.28 8.11
CA GLU A 136 8.61 11.11 7.41
C GLU A 136 8.26 9.82 8.15
N THR A 137 8.33 8.70 7.45
CA THR A 137 8.01 7.38 8.01
C THR A 137 9.11 6.38 7.76
N THR A 138 9.30 5.49 8.72
CA THR A 138 10.22 4.34 8.61
C THR A 138 9.51 3.08 9.06
N SER A 139 9.70 1.96 8.34
CA SER A 139 9.21 0.64 8.78
C SER A 139 10.31 -0.13 9.50
N GLU A 140 10.07 -0.52 10.74
CA GLU A 140 11.02 -1.26 11.59
C GLU A 140 10.47 -2.60 12.05
N GLY A 141 11.38 -3.47 12.53
CA GLY A 141 11.05 -4.81 13.00
C GLY A 141 11.04 -5.86 11.90
N LEU A 142 10.75 -7.10 12.27
CA LEU A 142 10.66 -8.27 11.38
C LEU A 142 9.22 -8.78 11.35
N GLU A 143 8.81 -9.34 10.21
CA GLU A 143 7.51 -10.00 10.11
C GLU A 143 7.38 -11.13 11.14
N PRO A 144 6.23 -11.32 11.76
CA PRO A 144 4.95 -10.60 11.59
C PRO A 144 4.80 -9.35 12.50
N ARG A 145 5.86 -8.92 13.18
CA ARG A 145 5.82 -7.81 14.16
C ARG A 145 6.39 -6.50 13.60
N ARG A 146 6.40 -6.33 12.29
CA ARG A 146 6.89 -5.13 11.64
C ARG A 146 5.88 -3.99 11.77
N TYR A 147 6.36 -2.78 12.11
CA TYR A 147 5.55 -1.61 12.39
C TYR A 147 6.10 -0.37 11.68
N VAL A 148 5.35 0.74 11.70
CA VAL A 148 5.76 2.02 11.14
C VAL A 148 5.99 3.01 12.27
N ILE A 149 7.05 3.82 12.14
CA ILE A 149 7.31 4.98 12.98
C ILE A 149 7.03 6.23 12.14
N ILE A 150 6.26 7.16 12.69
CA ILE A 150 6.04 8.50 12.16
C ILE A 150 6.94 9.45 12.95
N ARG A 151 7.73 10.28 12.28
CA ARG A 151 8.61 11.25 12.92
C ARG A 151 8.65 12.57 12.16
N PRO A 152 9.03 13.68 12.83
CA PRO A 152 9.27 14.93 12.13
C PRO A 152 10.37 14.74 11.07
N ALA A 153 10.13 15.28 9.88
CA ALA A 153 11.17 15.32 8.85
C ALA A 153 12.35 16.20 9.32
N PRO A 154 13.60 15.84 9.01
CA PRO A 154 14.74 16.71 9.30
C PRO A 154 14.54 18.06 8.59
N ALA A 155 14.91 19.16 9.28
CA ALA A 155 14.90 20.47 8.64
C ALA A 155 15.76 20.41 7.37
N PRO A 156 15.34 21.03 6.25
CA PRO A 156 16.15 21.05 5.04
C PRO A 156 17.53 21.63 5.39
N SER A 157 18.56 20.85 5.10
CA SER A 157 19.95 21.30 5.34
C SER A 157 20.19 22.56 4.53
N ALA A 158 20.78 23.58 5.15
CA ALA A 158 21.05 24.90 4.58
C ALA A 158 21.94 24.87 3.31
N GLU A 159 22.37 23.70 2.88
CA GLU A 159 23.19 23.50 1.66
C GLU A 159 22.37 23.42 0.37
N GLU A 160 21.07 23.04 0.43
CA GLU A 160 20.23 22.98 -0.78
C GLU A 160 19.61 24.32 -1.19
N SER A 161 19.59 25.32 -0.30
CA SER A 161 19.07 26.65 -0.60
C SER A 161 20.04 27.56 -1.37
N SER A 162 21.32 27.16 -1.52
CA SER A 162 22.36 27.98 -2.16
C SER A 162 22.52 27.73 -3.66
N ILE A 163 21.88 26.74 -4.25
CA ILE A 163 22.04 26.40 -5.69
C ILE A 163 20.98 27.09 -6.56
N SER A 164 19.88 27.53 -5.99
CA SER A 164 18.78 28.18 -6.75
C SER A 164 18.95 29.68 -7.00
N SER A 165 20.01 30.31 -6.49
CA SER A 165 20.21 31.76 -6.61
C SER A 165 21.38 32.19 -7.49
N MET A 166 21.97 31.29 -8.29
CA MET A 166 23.12 31.60 -9.16
C MET A 166 22.89 31.46 -10.67
N GLU A 167 21.65 31.35 -11.13
CA GLU A 167 21.34 31.32 -12.56
C GLU A 167 20.46 32.49 -13.02
N ASP A 168 20.77 33.72 -12.61
CA ASP A 168 20.29 34.93 -13.28
C ASP A 168 21.32 36.03 -13.13
N GLY A 169 22.27 36.08 -14.02
CA GLY A 169 23.35 37.07 -14.04
C GLY A 169 23.97 37.23 -15.41
N ASP A 170 23.27 37.99 -16.25
CA ASP A 170 23.89 38.94 -17.17
C ASP A 170 24.76 38.45 -18.32
N ASP A 171 24.14 38.23 -19.47
CA ASP A 171 24.78 38.44 -20.78
C ASP A 171 24.27 39.75 -21.40
N ARG A 172 25.00 40.85 -21.10
CA ARG A 172 24.93 42.09 -21.88
C ARG A 172 26.32 42.58 -22.17
N SER A 173 26.48 42.84 -23.43
CA SER A 173 27.55 43.63 -24.04
C SER A 173 28.69 42.80 -24.65
N GLY A 174 29.10 43.06 -25.81
CA GLY A 174 28.92 44.21 -26.71
C GLY A 174 29.49 43.89 -28.06
N GLU A 175 28.85 44.43 -28.97
CA GLU A 175 29.31 44.69 -30.34
C GLU A 175 30.55 45.58 -30.32
N PRO A 176 31.50 45.40 -31.20
CA PRO A 176 32.20 46.52 -31.77
C PRO A 176 31.98 46.56 -33.28
N ALA A 177 31.48 47.71 -33.65
CA ALA A 177 31.45 48.19 -35.01
C ALA A 177 32.84 48.36 -35.62
N ASP A 178 32.92 47.95 -36.86
CA ASP A 178 33.42 48.73 -38.01
C ASP A 178 34.87 49.24 -38.05
N LEU A 179 35.39 49.12 -39.17
CA LEU A 179 36.09 50.07 -40.08
C LEU A 179 37.17 49.40 -40.91
N SER A 180 36.88 49.40 -42.13
CA SER A 180 37.63 49.66 -43.37
C SER A 180 37.62 48.56 -44.38
#